data_ff8eefa02c9387a78d5a2b858a441efb
#
_entry.id   ff8eefa02c9387a78d5a2b858a441efb
#
_cell.length_a   1.000
_cell.length_b   1.000
_cell.length_c   1.000
_cell.angle_alpha   90.00
_cell.angle_beta   90.00
_cell.angle_gamma   90.00
#
_symmetry.space_group_name_H-M   'P 1'
#
loop_
_entity.id
_entity.type
_entity.pdbx_description
1 polymer ?
#
loop_
_entity_poly.entity_id
_entity_poly.type
_entity_poly.pdbx_seq_one_letter_code
_entity_poly.pdbx_strand_id
1 'polypeptide(L)' 'IDESEEDVIFDFQNTSFIDSSGIGLVLGRYNQLKFEHRTLILTGLNPVAYRLFELTGMFQIMPYYESIENLKEGTL' A
#
# COMPACT_ATOMS: atom_id res chain seq x y z
N ILE A 1 -10.41 -20.32 -6.88
CA ILE A 1 -11.29 -19.68 -6.78
C ILE A 1 -11.28 -18.44 -6.09
N ASP A 2 -10.86 -18.33 -5.01
CA ASP A 2 -10.89 -17.11 -4.32
C ASP A 2 -9.60 -16.38 -4.35
N GLU A 3 -8.69 -16.80 -5.18
CA GLU A 3 -7.44 -16.13 -5.29
C GLU A 3 -7.63 -14.69 -5.70
N SER A 4 -8.67 -14.41 -6.47
CA SER A 4 -8.89 -13.06 -6.92
C SER A 4 -9.24 -12.13 -5.79
N GLU A 5 -9.55 -12.66 -4.62
CA GLU A 5 -9.89 -11.83 -3.50
C GLU A 5 -8.76 -11.64 -2.51
N GLU A 6 -7.59 -12.16 -2.84
CA GLU A 6 -6.46 -12.02 -1.95
C GLU A 6 -5.94 -10.59 -1.95
N ASP A 7 -5.49 -10.15 -0.79
CA ASP A 7 -4.89 -8.84 -0.69
C ASP A 7 -3.47 -8.87 -1.25
N VAL A 8 -3.05 -7.74 -1.79
CA VAL A 8 -1.70 -7.58 -2.30
C VAL A 8 -0.98 -6.60 -1.38
N ILE A 9 0.18 -6.97 -0.91
CA ILE A 9 0.95 -6.14 0.00
C ILE A 9 2.15 -5.56 -0.72
N PHE A 10 2.25 -4.22 -0.71
CA PHE A 10 3.42 -3.53 -1.21
C PHE A 10 4.27 -3.17 0.01
N ASP A 11 5.39 -3.85 0.16
CA ASP A 11 6.28 -3.65 1.31
C ASP A 11 7.44 -2.77 0.87
N PHE A 12 7.50 -1.56 1.44
CA PHE A 12 8.53 -0.59 1.09
C PHE A 12 9.65 -0.53 2.12
N GLN A 13 9.75 -1.55 2.97
CA GLN A 13 10.70 -1.49 4.06
C GLN A 13 12.13 -1.25 3.60
N ASN A 14 12.48 -1.81 2.46
CA ASN A 14 13.84 -1.65 1.91
C ASN A 14 13.92 -0.60 0.83
N THR A 15 12.89 0.19 0.67
CA THR A 15 12.87 1.23 -0.36
C THR A 15 13.25 2.55 0.29
N SER A 16 14.34 3.17 -0.18
CA SER A 16 14.84 4.38 0.44
C SER A 16 14.27 5.66 -0.16
N PHE A 17 13.67 5.58 -1.33
CA PHE A 17 13.20 6.79 -2.00
C PHE A 17 11.97 6.50 -2.85
N ILE A 18 10.96 7.35 -2.68
CA ILE A 18 9.76 7.28 -3.49
C ILE A 18 9.43 8.69 -3.92
N ASP A 19 9.27 8.90 -5.20
CA ASP A 19 8.89 10.21 -5.72
C ASP A 19 7.47 10.12 -6.31
N SER A 20 7.07 11.18 -6.99
CA SER A 20 5.71 11.23 -7.53
C SER A 20 5.47 10.16 -8.58
N SER A 21 6.52 9.74 -9.30
CA SER A 21 6.36 8.66 -10.25
C SER A 21 6.01 7.37 -9.52
N GLY A 22 6.63 7.13 -8.38
CA GLY A 22 6.33 5.95 -7.58
C GLY A 22 4.91 5.95 -7.08
N ILE A 23 4.41 7.13 -6.69
CA ILE A 23 3.03 7.24 -6.24
C ILE A 23 2.08 6.91 -7.38
N GLY A 24 2.38 7.39 -8.58
CA GLY A 24 1.55 7.08 -9.74
C GLY A 24 1.52 5.59 -10.03
N LEU A 25 2.66 4.93 -9.86
CA LEU A 25 2.72 3.50 -10.07
C LEU A 25 1.85 2.76 -9.05
N VAL A 26 1.93 3.17 -7.79
CA VAL A 26 1.11 2.56 -6.75
C VAL A 26 -0.37 2.77 -7.03
N LEU A 27 -0.72 3.97 -7.44
CA LEU A 27 -2.12 4.27 -7.72
C LEU A 27 -2.63 3.44 -8.91
N GLY A 28 -1.80 3.24 -9.91
CA GLY A 28 -2.17 2.42 -11.04
C GLY A 28 -2.44 0.98 -10.63
N ARG A 29 -1.59 0.45 -9.74
CA ARG A 29 -1.82 -0.90 -9.25
C ARG A 29 -3.07 -0.96 -8.38
N TYR A 30 -3.30 0.07 -7.58
CA TYR A 30 -4.51 0.12 -6.76
C TYR A 30 -5.75 0.03 -7.64
N ASN A 31 -5.78 0.83 -8.72
CA ASN A 31 -6.94 0.82 -9.60
C ASN A 31 -7.13 -0.52 -10.27
N GLN A 32 -6.04 -1.15 -10.68
CA GLN A 32 -6.12 -2.46 -11.30
C GLN A 32 -6.66 -3.51 -10.34
N LEU A 33 -6.15 -3.49 -9.10
CA LEU A 33 -6.59 -4.46 -8.11
C LEU A 33 -8.02 -4.22 -7.70
N LYS A 34 -8.42 -2.97 -7.62
CA LYS A 34 -9.80 -2.65 -7.28
C LYS A 34 -10.75 -3.20 -8.34
N PHE A 35 -10.35 -3.11 -9.58
CA PHE A 35 -11.15 -3.65 -10.67
C PHE A 35 -11.30 -5.16 -10.52
N GLU A 36 -10.30 -5.81 -9.94
CA GLU A 36 -10.32 -7.24 -9.71
C GLU A 36 -10.92 -7.60 -8.34
N HIS A 37 -11.45 -6.62 -7.62
CA HIS A 37 -12.02 -6.83 -6.29
C HIS A 37 -10.97 -7.28 -5.29
N ARG A 38 -9.75 -6.74 -5.41
CA ARG A 38 -8.67 -7.04 -4.50
C ARG A 38 -8.24 -5.77 -3.80
N THR A 39 -7.61 -5.92 -2.64
CA THR A 39 -7.18 -4.79 -1.82
C THR A 39 -5.67 -4.66 -1.87
N LEU A 40 -5.21 -3.42 -2.03
CA LEU A 40 -3.78 -3.13 -1.97
C LEU A 40 -3.46 -2.55 -0.60
N ILE A 41 -2.48 -3.15 0.07
CA ILE A 41 -2.07 -2.76 1.40
C ILE A 41 -0.64 -2.28 1.34
N LEU A 42 -0.35 -1.18 2.01
CA LEU A 42 0.99 -0.60 2.02
C LEU A 42 1.64 -0.84 3.39
N THR A 43 2.92 -1.14 3.38
CA THR A 43 3.68 -1.29 4.63
C THR A 43 5.06 -0.69 4.47
N GLY A 44 5.66 -0.29 5.59
CA GLY A 44 7.08 -0.03 5.66
C GLY A 44 7.56 1.26 5.03
N LEU A 45 6.69 2.25 4.85
CA LEU A 45 7.13 3.52 4.27
C LEU A 45 8.05 4.24 5.24
N ASN A 46 9.12 4.86 4.72
CA ASN A 46 9.94 5.71 5.55
C ASN A 46 9.19 7.03 5.80
N PRO A 47 9.66 7.86 6.74
CA PRO A 47 8.90 9.06 7.12
C PRO A 47 8.62 10.01 5.95
N VAL A 48 9.57 10.15 5.04
CA VAL A 48 9.37 11.05 3.91
C VAL A 48 8.29 10.51 2.98
N ALA A 49 8.38 9.24 2.65
CA ALA A 49 7.39 8.61 1.78
C ALA A 49 6.02 8.58 2.46
N TYR A 50 5.99 8.32 3.75
CA TYR A 50 4.73 8.32 4.49
C TYR A 50 4.05 9.68 4.37
N ARG A 51 4.82 10.76 4.58
CA ARG A 51 4.26 12.10 4.51
C ARG A 51 3.73 12.39 3.11
N LEU A 52 4.46 11.95 2.10
CA LEU A 52 4.04 12.17 0.72
C LEU A 52 2.73 11.46 0.43
N PHE A 53 2.61 10.22 0.88
CA PHE A 53 1.38 9.46 0.68
C PHE A 53 0.23 10.09 1.46
N GLU A 54 0.53 10.62 2.66
CA GLU A 54 -0.47 11.26 3.47
C GLU A 54 -0.99 12.52 2.77
N LEU A 55 -0.09 13.33 2.24
CA LEU A 55 -0.47 14.58 1.60
C LEU A 55 -1.28 14.36 0.32
N THR A 56 -1.04 13.26 -0.35
CA THR A 56 -1.76 12.96 -1.59
C THR A 56 -3.08 12.25 -1.34
N GLY A 57 -3.40 11.95 -0.08
CA GLY A 57 -4.66 11.29 0.21
C GLY A 57 -4.67 9.79 -0.03
N MET A 58 -3.52 9.20 -0.28
CA MET A 58 -3.47 7.78 -0.62
C MET A 58 -3.97 6.90 0.52
N PHE A 59 -3.74 7.33 1.77
CA PHE A 59 -4.18 6.51 2.90
C PHE A 59 -5.68 6.50 3.08
N GLN A 60 -6.40 7.34 2.37
CA GLN A 60 -7.85 7.32 2.45
C GLN A 60 -8.46 6.26 1.54
N ILE A 61 -7.67 5.75 0.61
CA ILE A 61 -8.19 4.76 -0.32
C ILE A 61 -7.52 3.40 -0.16
N MET A 62 -6.39 3.33 0.56
CA MET A 62 -5.75 2.04 0.78
C MET A 62 -5.15 2.01 2.18
N PRO A 63 -5.23 0.86 2.87
CA PRO A 63 -4.74 0.77 4.24
C PRO A 63 -3.24 0.77 4.32
N TYR A 64 -2.71 1.24 5.45
CA TYR A 64 -1.28 1.25 5.70
C TYR A 64 -0.99 0.64 7.06
N TYR A 65 0.04 -0.19 7.12
CA TYR A 65 0.56 -0.75 8.37
C TYR A 65 2.05 -0.48 8.42
N GLU A 66 2.60 -0.27 9.61
CA GLU A 66 4.00 0.07 9.73
C GLU A 66 4.91 -1.06 9.27
N SER A 67 4.46 -2.28 9.43
CA SER A 67 5.24 -3.43 9.02
C SER A 67 4.31 -4.59 8.73
N ILE A 68 4.86 -5.63 8.10
CA ILE A 68 4.09 -6.82 7.85
C ILE A 68 3.67 -7.47 9.16
N GLU A 69 4.52 -7.35 10.19
CA GLU A 69 4.17 -7.91 11.49
C GLU A 69 2.98 -7.19 12.10
N ASN A 70 2.96 -5.87 11.95
CA ASN A 70 1.81 -5.10 12.45
C ASN A 70 0.55 -5.49 11.70
N LEU A 71 0.67 -5.76 10.42
CA LEU A 71 -0.46 -6.19 9.64
C LEU A 71 -1.04 -7.49 10.18
N LYS A 72 -0.17 -8.44 10.50
CA LYS A 72 -0.62 -9.72 11.01
C LYS A 72 -1.31 -9.57 12.35
N GLU A 73 -0.77 -8.70 13.20
CA GLU A 73 -1.38 -8.47 14.50
C GLU A 73 -2.68 -7.72 14.38
N GLY A 74 -2.75 -6.81 13.43
CA GLY A 74 -3.93 -6.01 13.26
C GLY A 74 -5.13 -6.78 12.77
N THR A 75 -4.93 -7.99 12.30
CA THR A 75 -6.04 -8.78 11.81
C THR A 75 -6.78 -9.51 12.92
N LEU A 76 -6.24 -9.41 14.11
CA LEU A 76 -6.92 -10.05 15.22
C LEU A 76 -8.07 -9.21 15.70
#